data_79167d51d604be415ef0b5ca7eb0580c
#
_entry.id   79167d51d604be415ef0b5ca7eb0580c
#
_cell.length_a   1.000
_cell.length_b   1.000
_cell.length_c   1.000
_cell.angle_alpha   90.00
_cell.angle_beta   90.00
_cell.angle_gamma   90.00
#
_symmetry.space_group_name_H-M   'P 1'
#
loop_
_entity.id
_entity.type
_entity.pdbx_description
1 polymer ?
#
loop_
_entity_poly.entity_id
_entity_poly.type
_entity_poly.pdbx_seq_one_letter_code
_entity_poly.pdbx_strand_id
1 'polypeptide(L)'
;MRREVRMAGIVVNGEPRDLHGVPLHTNTLDFLRGCGLTGAKEGCAEGECGACSVLVARPAPDGSEATEWTAINSCLVPAAALDGQEVVTSEGLGRPDSLHPVQHEMAVRGGSQCGYCTPGFVCSMAAEFYRSGRAATNGQVNGQVPADHYHGENGFDLHAISGNLCRCTGYRPIKDAAFALGLPAADDALATRRT
;
A
#
# COMPACT_ATOMS: atom_id res chain seq x y z
N MET A 1 37.99 7.42 16.00
CA MET A 1 36.82 6.76 15.46
C MET A 1 36.08 7.77 14.61
N ARG A 2 36.13 7.68 13.29
CA ARG A 2 35.31 8.51 12.40
C ARG A 2 33.88 7.95 12.50
N ARG A 3 32.95 8.74 13.01
CA ARG A 3 31.51 8.44 12.86
C ARG A 3 31.23 8.43 11.33
N GLU A 4 30.90 7.27 10.79
CA GLU A 4 30.30 7.21 9.47
C GLU A 4 29.02 8.07 9.53
N VAL A 5 29.01 9.14 8.77
CA VAL A 5 27.79 9.95 8.57
C VAL A 5 26.88 9.08 7.72
N ARG A 6 25.93 8.38 8.36
CA ARG A 6 24.90 7.67 7.64
C ARG A 6 24.14 8.72 6.81
N MET A 7 24.17 8.58 5.50
CA MET A 7 23.37 9.42 4.60
C MET A 7 21.90 9.19 4.93
N ALA A 8 21.18 10.27 5.25
CA ALA A 8 19.75 10.18 5.45
C ALA A 8 19.07 9.86 4.11
N GLY A 9 18.26 8.81 4.05
CA GLY A 9 17.64 8.41 2.82
C GLY A 9 16.54 7.36 3.02
N ILE A 10 15.65 7.28 2.06
CA ILE A 10 14.58 6.26 1.98
C ILE A 10 14.78 5.44 0.71
N VAL A 11 14.35 4.19 0.72
CA VAL A 11 14.26 3.37 -0.49
C VAL A 11 12.85 3.54 -1.05
N VAL A 12 12.72 3.98 -2.30
CA VAL A 12 11.43 4.17 -2.95
C VAL A 12 11.36 3.27 -4.18
N ASN A 13 10.43 2.33 -4.17
CA ASN A 13 10.25 1.34 -5.24
C ASN A 13 11.56 0.57 -5.56
N GLY A 14 12.34 0.25 -4.53
CA GLY A 14 13.63 -0.43 -4.65
C GLY A 14 14.82 0.48 -4.97
N GLU A 15 14.61 1.78 -5.19
CA GLU A 15 15.65 2.75 -5.53
C GLU A 15 15.99 3.65 -4.34
N PRO A 16 17.25 3.82 -3.96
CA PRO A 16 17.61 4.74 -2.89
C PRO A 16 17.35 6.20 -3.30
N ARG A 17 16.77 6.96 -2.39
CA ARG A 17 16.48 8.39 -2.54
C ARG A 17 17.10 9.16 -1.38
N ASP A 18 17.88 10.16 -1.70
CA ASP A 18 18.56 11.01 -0.72
C ASP A 18 17.57 12.02 -0.11
N LEU A 19 17.59 12.14 1.22
CA LEU A 19 16.85 13.15 1.98
C LEU A 19 17.71 14.36 2.34
N HIS A 20 18.98 14.39 1.93
CA HIS A 20 19.86 15.51 2.21
C HIS A 20 19.33 16.81 1.54
N GLY A 21 19.19 17.86 2.34
CA GLY A 21 18.66 19.14 1.86
C GLY A 21 17.13 19.20 1.69
N VAL A 22 16.43 18.09 1.92
CA VAL A 22 14.96 18.10 1.94
C VAL A 22 14.50 18.76 3.26
N PRO A 23 13.66 19.81 3.20
CA PRO A 23 13.15 20.46 4.40
C PRO A 23 12.40 19.47 5.31
N LEU A 24 12.60 19.52 6.62
CA LEU A 24 11.99 18.59 7.58
C LEU A 24 10.47 18.56 7.56
N HIS A 25 9.84 19.64 7.11
CA HIS A 25 8.39 19.76 6.99
C HIS A 25 7.84 19.24 5.64
N THR A 26 8.71 18.82 4.71
CA THR A 26 8.26 18.24 3.45
C THR A 26 7.56 16.91 3.73
N ASN A 27 6.28 16.82 3.39
CA ASN A 27 5.56 15.56 3.51
C ASN A 27 6.02 14.54 2.46
N THR A 28 5.75 13.28 2.72
CA THR A 28 6.19 12.18 1.84
C THR A 28 5.54 12.29 0.45
N LEU A 29 4.30 12.76 0.34
CA LEU A 29 3.63 12.92 -0.94
C LEU A 29 4.37 13.92 -1.84
N ASP A 30 4.71 15.10 -1.32
CA ASP A 30 5.43 16.12 -2.08
C ASP A 30 6.83 15.64 -2.47
N PHE A 31 7.51 14.95 -1.55
CA PHE A 31 8.81 14.33 -1.83
C PHE A 31 8.72 13.32 -2.98
N LEU A 32 7.78 12.39 -2.94
CA LEU A 32 7.58 11.38 -3.99
C LEU A 32 7.25 12.03 -5.34
N ARG A 33 6.40 13.04 -5.33
CA ARG A 33 6.05 13.80 -6.55
C ARG A 33 7.25 14.57 -7.09
N GLY A 34 8.10 15.12 -6.21
CA GLY A 34 9.39 15.70 -6.59
C GLY A 34 10.35 14.70 -7.24
N CYS A 35 10.25 13.42 -6.90
CA CYS A 35 10.95 12.31 -7.56
C CYS A 35 10.31 11.86 -8.89
N GLY A 36 9.22 12.49 -9.35
CA GLY A 36 8.50 12.12 -10.57
C GLY A 36 7.45 11.03 -10.37
N LEU A 37 7.23 10.54 -9.14
CA LEU A 37 6.24 9.52 -8.81
C LEU A 37 4.90 10.20 -8.52
N THR A 38 4.04 10.29 -9.52
CA THR A 38 2.80 11.05 -9.47
C THR A 38 1.54 10.19 -9.30
N GLY A 39 1.69 8.90 -9.08
CA GLY A 39 0.59 7.97 -8.83
C GLY A 39 -0.16 8.33 -7.56
N ALA A 40 0.53 8.52 -6.43
CA ALA A 40 -0.09 9.06 -5.23
C ALA A 40 -0.64 10.47 -5.48
N LYS A 41 -1.88 10.74 -5.04
CA LYS A 41 -2.61 11.98 -5.35
C LYS A 41 -2.92 12.78 -4.09
N GLU A 42 -2.86 14.10 -4.21
CA GLU A 42 -3.39 14.98 -3.18
C GLU A 42 -4.88 15.18 -3.40
N GLY A 43 -5.72 14.60 -2.54
CA GLY A 43 -7.18 14.77 -2.62
C GLY A 43 -7.70 15.71 -1.55
N CYS A 44 -7.34 15.49 -0.30
CA CYS A 44 -7.82 16.30 0.84
C CYS A 44 -6.69 17.01 1.60
N ALA A 45 -5.46 16.50 1.56
CA ALA A 45 -4.31 16.93 2.37
C ALA A 45 -4.56 16.86 3.90
N GLU A 46 -5.56 16.11 4.34
CA GLU A 46 -6.04 16.03 5.73
C GLU A 46 -6.04 14.59 6.25
N GLY A 47 -5.59 13.61 5.44
CA GLY A 47 -5.55 12.20 5.83
C GLY A 47 -6.88 11.44 5.72
N GLU A 48 -7.94 12.06 5.18
CA GLU A 48 -9.29 11.50 5.18
C GLU A 48 -9.62 10.67 3.94
N CYS A 49 -9.05 11.00 2.77
CA CYS A 49 -9.50 10.42 1.50
C CYS A 49 -8.69 9.23 1.01
N GLY A 50 -7.51 8.99 1.55
CA GLY A 50 -6.63 7.87 1.17
C GLY A 50 -6.07 7.92 -0.26
N ALA A 51 -6.32 8.97 -1.06
CA ALA A 51 -5.80 9.08 -2.43
C ALA A 51 -4.26 9.16 -2.50
N CYS A 52 -3.63 9.54 -1.40
CA CYS A 52 -2.19 9.64 -1.23
C CYS A 52 -1.55 8.39 -0.61
N SER A 53 -2.31 7.30 -0.40
CA SER A 53 -1.78 6.11 0.28
C SER A 53 -0.58 5.51 -0.46
N VAL A 54 0.44 5.18 0.31
CA VAL A 54 1.64 4.45 -0.11
C VAL A 54 1.95 3.37 0.92
N LEU A 55 2.75 2.38 0.55
CA LEU A 55 3.17 1.30 1.44
C LEU A 55 4.49 1.64 2.12
N VAL A 56 4.62 1.28 3.38
CA VAL A 56 5.88 1.30 4.12
C VAL A 56 6.18 -0.09 4.63
N ALA A 57 7.39 -0.58 4.39
CA ALA A 57 7.84 -1.88 4.88
C ALA A 57 8.02 -1.85 6.40
N ARG A 58 7.45 -2.82 7.10
CA ARG A 58 7.58 -3.04 8.54
C ARG A 58 7.99 -4.48 8.82
N PRO A 59 8.70 -4.76 9.91
CA PRO A 59 8.84 -6.13 10.38
C PRO A 59 7.47 -6.73 10.68
N ALA A 60 7.27 -8.00 10.32
CA ALA A 60 6.03 -8.69 10.65
C ALA A 60 5.83 -8.78 12.18
N PRO A 61 4.60 -8.56 12.69
CA PRO A 61 4.34 -8.53 14.13
C PRO A 61 4.48 -9.90 14.81
N ASP A 62 4.44 -10.98 14.03
CA ASP A 62 4.65 -12.36 14.52
C ASP A 62 6.12 -12.72 14.73
N GLY A 63 7.04 -11.76 14.47
CA GLY A 63 8.49 -11.97 14.59
C GLY A 63 9.09 -12.83 13.48
N SER A 64 8.33 -13.19 12.46
CA SER A 64 8.84 -13.85 11.25
C SER A 64 9.76 -12.93 10.45
N GLU A 65 10.47 -13.50 9.47
CA GLU A 65 11.29 -12.71 8.54
C GLU A 65 10.48 -12.10 7.39
N ALA A 66 9.15 -12.23 7.42
CA ALA A 66 8.28 -11.63 6.44
C ALA A 66 8.21 -10.10 6.61
N THR A 67 7.98 -9.41 5.50
CA THR A 67 7.66 -7.99 5.52
C THR A 67 6.16 -7.80 5.67
N GLU A 68 5.76 -6.98 6.61
CA GLU A 68 4.41 -6.45 6.66
C GLU A 68 4.37 -5.06 6.03
N TRP A 69 3.48 -4.89 5.07
CA TRP A 69 3.29 -3.62 4.40
C TRP A 69 2.17 -2.84 5.07
N THR A 70 2.50 -1.64 5.54
CA THR A 70 1.52 -0.74 6.15
C THR A 70 1.19 0.37 5.17
N ALA A 71 -0.09 0.54 4.83
CA ALA A 71 -0.54 1.71 4.08
C ALA A 71 -0.56 2.94 4.97
N ILE A 72 0.05 4.03 4.51
CA ILE A 72 0.07 5.32 5.21
C ILE A 72 -0.44 6.44 4.32
N ASN A 73 -1.01 7.48 4.91
CA ASN A 73 -1.36 8.71 4.22
C ASN A 73 -0.13 9.60 4.05
N SER A 74 0.50 9.53 2.88
CA SER A 74 1.77 10.22 2.60
C SER A 74 1.69 11.75 2.67
N CYS A 75 0.49 12.35 2.57
CA CYS A 75 0.28 13.78 2.73
C CYS A 75 0.48 14.29 4.16
N LEU A 76 0.42 13.40 5.17
CA LEU A 76 0.57 13.74 6.58
C LEU A 76 1.94 13.40 7.18
N VAL A 77 2.63 12.42 6.60
CA VAL A 77 3.88 11.89 7.14
C VAL A 77 5.06 12.67 6.56
N PRO A 78 5.90 13.34 7.38
CA PRO A 78 7.12 13.95 6.89
C PRO A 78 8.05 12.92 6.24
N ALA A 79 8.66 13.23 5.09
CA ALA A 79 9.59 12.33 4.42
C ALA A 79 10.78 11.95 5.33
N ALA A 80 11.27 12.90 6.13
CA ALA A 80 12.34 12.68 7.09
C ALA A 80 11.99 11.64 8.18
N ALA A 81 10.71 11.42 8.47
CA ALA A 81 10.27 10.40 9.43
C ALA A 81 10.40 8.97 8.89
N LEU A 82 10.61 8.82 7.60
CA LEU A 82 10.79 7.53 6.92
C LEU A 82 12.27 7.22 6.61
N ASP A 83 13.21 7.97 7.20
CA ASP A 83 14.65 7.71 7.03
C ASP A 83 14.99 6.25 7.34
N GLY A 84 15.71 5.62 6.41
CA GLY A 84 16.11 4.22 6.50
C GLY A 84 14.99 3.20 6.23
N GLN A 85 13.80 3.63 5.83
CA GLN A 85 12.68 2.74 5.52
C GLN A 85 12.49 2.55 4.01
N GLU A 86 11.78 1.50 3.64
CA GLU A 86 11.36 1.26 2.25
C GLU A 86 9.91 1.71 2.08
N VAL A 87 9.67 2.45 0.99
CA VAL A 87 8.36 2.95 0.56
C VAL A 87 8.05 2.38 -0.81
N VAL A 88 6.84 1.85 -0.99
CA VAL A 88 6.35 1.41 -2.31
C VAL A 88 5.12 2.22 -2.67
N THR A 89 5.16 2.83 -3.84
CA THR A 89 4.02 3.53 -4.44
C THR A 89 3.26 2.60 -5.37
N SER A 90 2.11 3.03 -5.87
CA SER A 90 1.35 2.25 -6.85
C SER A 90 2.17 1.91 -8.12
N GLU A 91 3.13 2.76 -8.50
CA GLU A 91 4.02 2.52 -9.64
C GLU A 91 5.06 1.43 -9.35
N GLY A 92 5.40 1.23 -8.07
CA GLY A 92 6.36 0.21 -7.64
C GLY A 92 5.77 -1.19 -7.51
N LEU A 93 4.44 -1.33 -7.51
CA LEU A 93 3.76 -2.61 -7.38
C LEU A 93 3.81 -3.44 -8.67
N GLY A 94 3.64 -2.80 -9.82
CA GLY A 94 3.62 -3.49 -11.10
C GLY A 94 3.72 -2.53 -12.28
N ARG A 95 3.86 -3.09 -13.47
CA ARG A 95 4.01 -2.37 -14.75
C ARG A 95 2.84 -2.69 -15.68
N PRO A 96 2.59 -1.90 -16.72
CA PRO A 96 1.49 -2.16 -17.67
C PRO A 96 1.51 -3.55 -18.34
N ASP A 97 2.70 -4.11 -18.53
CA ASP A 97 2.94 -5.44 -19.10
C ASP A 97 3.00 -6.57 -18.05
N SER A 98 3.06 -6.19 -16.76
CA SER A 98 3.12 -7.12 -15.63
C SER A 98 2.47 -6.49 -14.41
N LEU A 99 1.15 -6.44 -14.42
CA LEU A 99 0.38 -5.86 -13.32
C LEU A 99 0.49 -6.72 -12.06
N HIS A 100 0.61 -6.04 -10.92
CA HIS A 100 0.42 -6.68 -9.62
C HIS A 100 -1.02 -7.23 -9.51
N PRO A 101 -1.26 -8.36 -8.81
CA PRO A 101 -2.61 -8.93 -8.68
C PRO A 101 -3.69 -7.93 -8.29
N VAL A 102 -3.41 -7.02 -7.36
CA VAL A 102 -4.34 -5.95 -6.95
C VAL A 102 -4.65 -5.01 -8.13
N GLN A 103 -3.64 -4.60 -8.89
CA GLN A 103 -3.84 -3.72 -10.06
C GLN A 103 -4.65 -4.43 -11.13
N HIS A 104 -4.38 -5.71 -11.36
CA HIS A 104 -5.10 -6.54 -12.31
C HIS A 104 -6.59 -6.65 -11.95
N GLU A 105 -6.91 -7.05 -10.71
CA GLU A 105 -8.29 -7.20 -10.28
C GLU A 105 -9.07 -5.87 -10.29
N MET A 106 -8.43 -4.77 -9.91
CA MET A 106 -9.01 -3.43 -10.03
C MET A 106 -9.32 -3.05 -11.48
N ALA A 107 -8.46 -3.42 -12.42
CA ALA A 107 -8.65 -3.13 -13.85
C ALA A 107 -9.77 -3.98 -14.44
N VAL A 108 -9.73 -5.31 -14.27
CA VAL A 108 -10.68 -6.23 -14.93
C VAL A 108 -12.10 -6.14 -14.36
N ARG A 109 -12.24 -5.69 -13.10
CA ARG A 109 -13.56 -5.55 -12.44
C ARG A 109 -14.13 -4.12 -12.53
N GLY A 110 -13.43 -3.20 -13.18
CA GLY A 110 -13.90 -1.82 -13.32
C GLY A 110 -13.84 -1.02 -12.01
N GLY A 111 -12.90 -1.36 -11.11
CA GLY A 111 -12.65 -0.64 -9.86
C GLY A 111 -12.05 0.76 -10.07
N SER A 112 -11.74 1.13 -11.31
CA SER A 112 -11.21 2.44 -11.69
C SER A 112 -12.08 3.07 -12.76
N GLN A 113 -12.58 4.29 -12.52
CA GLN A 113 -13.28 5.11 -13.52
C GLN A 113 -12.47 6.37 -13.83
N CYS A 114 -12.57 7.45 -13.05
CA CYS A 114 -11.74 8.62 -13.28
C CYS A 114 -10.25 8.39 -12.95
N GLY A 115 -9.93 7.35 -12.17
CA GLY A 115 -8.58 6.94 -11.84
C GLY A 115 -7.92 7.70 -10.69
N TYR A 116 -8.55 8.75 -10.16
CA TYR A 116 -7.91 9.61 -9.16
C TYR A 116 -7.63 8.90 -7.84
N CYS A 117 -8.59 8.17 -7.31
CA CYS A 117 -8.46 7.41 -6.06
C CYS A 117 -7.77 6.05 -6.24
N THR A 118 -7.65 5.57 -7.47
CA THR A 118 -7.20 4.21 -7.78
C THR A 118 -5.83 3.88 -7.20
N PRO A 119 -4.78 4.72 -7.32
CA PRO A 119 -3.47 4.45 -6.75
C PRO A 119 -3.52 4.25 -5.23
N GLY A 120 -4.31 5.05 -4.53
CA GLY A 120 -4.49 4.92 -3.08
C GLY A 120 -5.18 3.61 -2.70
N PHE A 121 -6.27 3.24 -3.38
CA PHE A 121 -6.91 1.94 -3.16
C PHE A 121 -5.97 0.78 -3.44
N VAL A 122 -5.19 0.84 -4.51
CA VAL A 122 -4.21 -0.19 -4.87
C VAL A 122 -3.19 -0.39 -3.76
N CYS A 123 -2.65 0.70 -3.18
CA CYS A 123 -1.71 0.60 -2.06
C CYS A 123 -2.37 0.03 -0.81
N SER A 124 -3.56 0.52 -0.42
CA SER A 124 -4.26 0.00 0.76
C SER A 124 -4.67 -1.47 0.60
N MET A 125 -5.13 -1.87 -0.60
CA MET A 125 -5.43 -3.26 -0.90
C MET A 125 -4.18 -4.14 -0.91
N ALA A 126 -3.03 -3.62 -1.38
CA ALA A 126 -1.77 -4.36 -1.36
C ALA A 126 -1.25 -4.58 0.07
N ALA A 127 -1.44 -3.62 0.97
CA ALA A 127 -1.13 -3.83 2.39
C ALA A 127 -1.89 -5.03 2.95
N GLU A 128 -3.20 -5.11 2.71
CA GLU A 128 -4.03 -6.24 3.14
C GLU A 128 -3.70 -7.53 2.37
N PHE A 129 -3.34 -7.43 1.08
CA PHE A 129 -2.91 -8.58 0.28
C PHE A 129 -1.71 -9.29 0.90
N TYR A 130 -0.76 -8.53 1.47
CA TYR A 130 0.45 -9.04 2.12
C TYR A 130 0.32 -9.21 3.64
N ARG A 131 -0.86 -9.00 4.22
CA ARG A 131 -1.05 -9.13 5.68
C ARG A 131 -0.66 -10.52 6.15
N SER A 132 0.19 -10.57 7.18
CA SER A 132 0.62 -11.82 7.82
C SER A 132 -0.59 -12.63 8.29
N GLY A 133 -0.57 -13.93 8.02
CA GLY A 133 -1.65 -14.84 8.41
C GLY A 133 -2.94 -14.69 7.61
N ARG A 134 -2.99 -13.87 6.54
CA ARG A 134 -4.14 -13.87 5.64
C ARG A 134 -4.23 -15.21 4.92
N ALA A 135 -5.33 -15.88 5.09
CA ALA A 135 -5.62 -17.19 4.49
C ALA A 135 -7.06 -17.21 3.96
N ALA A 136 -7.30 -18.01 2.95
CA ALA A 136 -8.67 -18.28 2.54
C ALA A 136 -9.44 -18.94 3.70
N THR A 137 -10.51 -18.31 4.11
CA THR A 137 -11.27 -18.70 5.32
C THR A 137 -12.65 -19.25 4.99
N ASN A 138 -13.02 -19.32 3.69
CA ASN A 138 -14.39 -19.59 3.25
C ASN A 138 -15.40 -18.66 3.98
N GLY A 139 -15.02 -17.40 4.18
CA GLY A 139 -15.81 -16.43 4.93
C GLY A 139 -15.74 -16.56 6.45
N GLN A 140 -14.87 -17.40 6.99
CA GLN A 140 -14.71 -17.59 8.44
C GLN A 140 -13.52 -16.78 8.97
N VAL A 141 -13.71 -16.06 10.08
CA VAL A 141 -12.66 -15.42 10.86
C VAL A 141 -12.64 -16.07 12.23
N ASN A 142 -11.47 -16.56 12.65
CA ASN A 142 -11.33 -17.34 13.90
C ASN A 142 -12.31 -18.51 14.02
N GLY A 143 -12.60 -19.19 12.90
CA GLY A 143 -13.52 -20.35 12.88
C GLY A 143 -15.02 -19.97 12.88
N GLN A 144 -15.34 -18.69 12.81
CA GLN A 144 -16.73 -18.19 12.76
C GLN A 144 -16.97 -17.44 11.45
N VAL A 145 -18.17 -17.59 10.86
CA VAL A 145 -18.62 -16.73 9.76
C VAL A 145 -18.91 -15.36 10.38
N PRO A 146 -18.22 -14.28 9.97
CA PRO A 146 -18.54 -12.96 10.46
C PRO A 146 -19.99 -12.61 10.14
N ALA A 147 -20.70 -12.01 11.09
CA ALA A 147 -22.05 -11.51 10.87
C ALA A 147 -22.09 -10.27 9.97
N ASP A 148 -20.91 -9.72 9.63
CA ASP A 148 -20.76 -8.56 8.78
C ASP A 148 -20.34 -8.96 7.35
N HIS A 149 -20.58 -8.08 6.39
CA HIS A 149 -20.23 -8.27 4.99
C HIS A 149 -18.83 -7.73 4.64
N TYR A 150 -17.95 -7.57 5.64
CA TYR A 150 -16.65 -6.95 5.47
C TYR A 150 -15.53 -7.97 5.18
N HIS A 151 -15.73 -9.26 5.47
CA HIS A 151 -14.74 -10.29 5.26
C HIS A 151 -15.07 -11.15 4.03
N GLY A 152 -14.12 -11.27 3.12
CA GLY A 152 -14.23 -12.13 1.94
C GLY A 152 -13.84 -13.58 2.24
N GLU A 153 -14.35 -14.52 1.43
CA GLU A 153 -13.95 -15.95 1.49
C GLU A 153 -12.43 -16.13 1.27
N ASN A 154 -11.78 -15.18 0.62
CA ASN A 154 -10.33 -15.13 0.40
C ASN A 154 -9.55 -14.60 1.62
N GLY A 155 -10.21 -14.35 2.75
CA GLY A 155 -9.61 -13.79 3.96
C GLY A 155 -9.32 -12.30 3.89
N PHE A 156 -9.78 -11.59 2.85
CA PHE A 156 -9.60 -10.14 2.74
C PHE A 156 -10.56 -9.40 3.68
N ASP A 157 -10.02 -8.47 4.47
CA ASP A 157 -10.79 -7.59 5.35
C ASP A 157 -10.97 -6.20 4.69
N LEU A 158 -12.22 -5.83 4.38
CA LEU A 158 -12.54 -4.53 3.77
C LEU A 158 -12.24 -3.33 4.69
N HIS A 159 -12.07 -3.54 6.00
CA HIS A 159 -11.66 -2.45 6.88
C HIS A 159 -10.29 -1.88 6.49
N ALA A 160 -9.43 -2.67 5.84
CA ALA A 160 -8.14 -2.23 5.33
C ALA A 160 -8.24 -1.10 4.28
N ILE A 161 -9.38 -0.97 3.61
CA ILE A 161 -9.63 0.07 2.60
C ILE A 161 -10.68 1.09 3.03
N SER A 162 -11.13 1.05 4.27
CA SER A 162 -12.20 1.94 4.78
C SER A 162 -11.77 3.42 4.81
N GLY A 163 -10.47 3.71 4.86
CA GLY A 163 -9.92 5.06 4.77
C GLY A 163 -9.79 5.62 3.34
N ASN A 164 -10.24 4.88 2.30
CA ASN A 164 -10.14 5.32 0.92
C ASN A 164 -11.50 5.75 0.39
N LEU A 165 -11.56 6.93 -0.23
CA LEU A 165 -12.79 7.48 -0.80
C LEU A 165 -12.80 7.36 -2.32
N CYS A 166 -13.94 6.91 -2.87
CA CYS A 166 -14.23 6.90 -4.30
C CYS A 166 -15.60 7.52 -4.56
N ARG A 167 -15.66 8.51 -5.46
CA ARG A 167 -16.92 9.16 -5.83
C ARG A 167 -17.59 8.55 -7.07
N CYS A 168 -16.83 7.79 -7.87
CA CYS A 168 -17.26 7.37 -9.19
C CYS A 168 -17.93 6.00 -9.23
N THR A 169 -17.34 4.99 -8.55
CA THR A 169 -17.65 3.57 -8.75
C THR A 169 -18.81 3.05 -7.89
N GLY A 170 -19.17 3.76 -6.82
CA GLY A 170 -20.09 3.26 -5.79
C GLY A 170 -19.50 2.11 -4.97
N TYR A 171 -18.19 1.93 -4.99
CA TYR A 171 -17.38 0.95 -4.22
C TYR A 171 -17.58 -0.52 -4.59
N ARG A 172 -18.69 -0.92 -5.19
CA ARG A 172 -18.96 -2.33 -5.48
C ARG A 172 -17.88 -3.00 -6.33
N PRO A 173 -17.44 -2.44 -7.48
CA PRO A 173 -16.36 -3.01 -8.27
C PRO A 173 -15.03 -3.11 -7.50
N ILE A 174 -14.76 -2.18 -6.59
CA ILE A 174 -13.57 -2.17 -5.73
C ILE A 174 -13.65 -3.32 -4.72
N LYS A 175 -14.80 -3.50 -4.07
CA LYS A 175 -15.07 -4.65 -3.18
C LYS A 175 -14.94 -5.97 -3.93
N ASP A 176 -15.53 -6.06 -5.14
CA ASP A 176 -15.46 -7.28 -5.96
C ASP A 176 -14.00 -7.58 -6.35
N ALA A 177 -13.18 -6.55 -6.61
CA ALA A 177 -11.74 -6.69 -6.83
C ALA A 177 -11.01 -7.22 -5.58
N ALA A 178 -11.30 -6.67 -4.40
CA ALA A 178 -10.70 -7.10 -3.14
C ALA A 178 -11.01 -8.57 -2.83
N PHE A 179 -12.25 -8.99 -3.04
CA PHE A 179 -12.69 -10.36 -2.76
C PHE A 179 -12.27 -11.38 -3.81
N ALA A 180 -11.76 -10.94 -4.96
CA ALA A 180 -11.19 -11.81 -5.99
C ALA A 180 -9.70 -12.09 -5.81
N LEU A 181 -9.03 -11.35 -4.92
CA LEU A 181 -7.58 -11.50 -4.72
C LEU A 181 -7.23 -12.89 -4.18
N GLY A 182 -6.31 -13.57 -4.84
CA GLY A 182 -5.65 -14.75 -4.32
C GLY A 182 -4.72 -14.43 -3.13
N LEU A 183 -3.90 -15.39 -2.74
CA LEU A 183 -2.79 -15.18 -1.81
C LEU A 183 -1.53 -14.78 -2.58
N PRO A 184 -0.55 -14.11 -1.93
CA PRO A 184 0.75 -13.85 -2.53
C PRO A 184 1.42 -15.15 -2.98
N ALA A 185 2.12 -15.13 -4.11
CA ALA A 185 2.94 -16.24 -4.54
C ALA A 185 4.12 -16.44 -3.57
N ALA A 186 4.58 -17.67 -3.42
CA ALA A 186 5.68 -17.99 -2.50
C ALA A 186 7.01 -17.33 -2.87
N ASP A 187 7.16 -16.98 -4.15
CA ASP A 187 8.34 -16.29 -4.72
C ASP A 187 8.13 -14.79 -4.91
N ASP A 188 7.03 -14.24 -4.39
CA ASP A 188 6.74 -12.82 -4.49
C ASP A 188 7.78 -12.00 -3.70
N ALA A 189 8.53 -11.16 -4.42
CA ALA A 189 9.59 -10.35 -3.84
C ALA A 189 9.10 -9.35 -2.79
N LEU A 190 7.82 -8.93 -2.82
CA LEU A 190 7.23 -8.05 -1.84
C LEU A 190 6.74 -8.80 -0.58
N ALA A 191 6.52 -10.12 -0.66
CA ALA A 191 6.15 -10.95 0.47
C ALA A 191 7.36 -11.33 1.35
N THR A 192 8.60 -11.21 0.84
CA THR A 192 9.82 -11.50 1.59
C THR A 192 10.32 -10.27 2.33
N ARG A 193 10.94 -10.48 3.50
CA ARG A 193 11.54 -9.39 4.28
C ARG A 193 12.64 -8.73 3.46
N ARG A 194 12.60 -7.40 3.43
CA ARG A 194 13.64 -6.56 2.87
C ARG A 194 14.47 -5.97 4.00
N THR A 195 15.78 -6.16 3.95
CA THR A 195 16.77 -5.64 4.90
C THR A 195 17.43 -4.39 4.34
#